data_8a1924409adb203d2376de21ca3d50ec
#
_entry.id   8a1924409adb203d2376de21ca3d50ec
#
_cell.length_a   1.000
_cell.length_b   1.000
_cell.length_c   1.000
_cell.angle_alpha   90.00
_cell.angle_beta   90.00
_cell.angle_gamma   90.00
#
_symmetry.space_group_name_H-M   'P 1'
#
loop_
_entity.id
_entity.type
_entity.pdbx_description
1 polymer ?
#
loop_
_entity_poly.entity_id
_entity_poly.type
_entity_poly.pdbx_seq_one_letter_code
_entity_poly.pdbx_strand_id
1 'polypeptide(L)'
;MIRSFEKGDECKLKPNEFSGIEDVSHVFEDESFVKHTLDDDGEIKCILCWKEYIPKHYAIFFLMPEGVEFKHARALKRFLDDATLKLKPKSCITYSLDCDMLNRWHKFFGFERQRSLVADGGLNNYNKWMIKWA
;
A
#
# COMPACT_ATOMS: atom_id res chain seq x y z
N MET A 1 -11.31 11.23 5.73
CA MET A 1 -10.83 9.86 5.92
C MET A 1 -9.35 9.70 5.52
N ILE A 2 -8.96 9.99 4.28
CA ILE A 2 -7.53 10.02 3.93
C ILE A 2 -6.98 11.43 4.08
N ARG A 3 -5.89 11.53 4.82
CA ARG A 3 -5.21 12.79 5.13
C ARG A 3 -3.70 12.63 4.99
N SER A 4 -2.98 13.74 5.07
CA SER A 4 -1.52 13.68 5.13
C SER A 4 -1.06 12.92 6.37
N PHE A 5 0.02 12.17 6.23
CA PHE A 5 0.64 11.46 7.34
C PHE A 5 1.17 12.44 8.38
N GLU A 6 0.94 12.12 9.65
CA GLU A 6 1.50 12.84 10.79
C GLU A 6 2.43 11.89 11.56
N LYS A 7 3.54 12.43 12.04
CA LYS A 7 4.50 11.65 12.82
C LYS A 7 3.78 11.04 14.03
N GLY A 8 3.93 9.73 14.20
CA GLY A 8 3.25 8.97 15.25
C GLY A 8 2.09 8.13 14.74
N ASP A 9 1.58 8.38 13.54
CA ASP A 9 0.51 7.56 12.95
C ASP A 9 0.92 6.10 12.87
N GLU A 10 2.19 5.81 12.54
CA GLU A 10 2.73 4.47 12.45
C GLU A 10 2.65 3.72 13.78
N CYS A 11 2.70 4.43 14.89
CA CYS A 11 2.59 3.83 16.22
C CYS A 11 1.17 3.40 16.57
N LYS A 12 0.18 3.93 15.85
CA LYS A 12 -1.22 3.61 16.04
C LYS A 12 -1.70 2.44 15.18
N LEU A 13 -0.86 1.97 14.25
CA LEU A 13 -1.16 0.76 13.48
C LEU A 13 -1.03 -0.45 14.39
N LYS A 14 -2.04 -1.30 14.39
CA LYS A 14 -1.97 -2.58 15.10
C LYS A 14 -1.28 -3.57 14.17
N PRO A 15 -0.13 -4.16 14.58
CA PRO A 15 0.54 -5.17 13.76
C PRO A 15 -0.40 -6.34 13.52
N ASN A 16 -0.36 -6.90 12.32
CA ASN A 16 -1.04 -8.13 12.01
C ASN A 16 -0.17 -9.00 11.11
N GLU A 17 -0.55 -10.27 10.98
CA GLU A 17 0.17 -11.26 10.18
C GLU A 17 0.14 -10.93 8.68
N PHE A 18 -0.79 -10.06 8.25
CA PHE A 18 -0.96 -9.70 6.85
C PHE A 18 -0.18 -8.46 6.43
N SER A 19 0.41 -7.73 7.38
CA SER A 19 1.18 -6.54 7.03
C SER A 19 2.37 -6.86 6.12
N GLY A 20 2.91 -8.08 6.22
CA GLY A 20 3.91 -8.61 5.30
C GLY A 20 5.28 -7.94 5.35
N ILE A 21 5.40 -6.89 6.12
CA ILE A 21 6.62 -6.09 6.25
C ILE A 21 6.95 -6.01 7.73
N GLU A 22 7.97 -6.75 8.13
CA GLU A 22 8.34 -6.86 9.55
C GLU A 22 8.97 -5.58 10.09
N ASP A 23 9.74 -4.89 9.25
CA ASP A 23 10.36 -3.62 9.63
C ASP A 23 10.20 -2.60 8.51
N VAL A 24 9.29 -1.67 8.72
CA VAL A 24 9.02 -0.57 7.79
C VAL A 24 9.50 0.77 8.31
N SER A 25 10.24 0.78 9.42
CA SER A 25 10.68 2.03 10.02
C SER A 25 11.47 2.89 9.01
N HIS A 26 12.28 2.26 8.16
CA HIS A 26 13.04 2.96 7.14
C HIS A 26 12.14 3.70 6.14
N VAL A 27 10.95 3.18 5.86
CA VAL A 27 9.99 3.83 4.95
C VAL A 27 9.42 5.10 5.60
N PHE A 28 9.14 5.04 6.90
CA PHE A 28 8.61 6.20 7.63
C PHE A 28 9.66 7.30 7.82
N GLU A 29 10.93 6.93 7.90
CA GLU A 29 12.03 7.86 8.04
C GLU A 29 12.51 8.44 6.70
N ASP A 30 12.23 7.75 5.60
CA ASP A 30 12.65 8.16 4.26
C ASP A 30 11.72 9.26 3.73
N GLU A 31 12.24 10.48 3.68
CA GLU A 31 11.48 11.65 3.23
C GLU A 31 11.16 11.62 1.73
N SER A 32 11.80 10.74 0.94
CA SER A 32 11.49 10.59 -0.48
C SER A 32 10.13 9.91 -0.71
N PHE A 33 9.61 9.21 0.29
CA PHE A 33 8.26 8.65 0.24
C PHE A 33 7.23 9.69 0.63
N VAL A 34 6.21 9.83 -0.20
CA VAL A 34 5.00 10.57 0.15
C VAL A 34 4.09 9.63 0.94
N LYS A 35 3.53 10.11 2.04
CA LYS A 35 2.77 9.29 2.96
C LYS A 35 1.40 9.88 3.22
N HIS A 36 0.40 9.02 3.23
CA HIS A 36 -0.97 9.38 3.56
C HIS A 36 -1.53 8.38 4.57
N THR A 37 -2.41 8.85 5.42
CA THR A 37 -3.03 8.04 6.46
C THR A 37 -4.52 7.96 6.22
N LEU A 38 -5.07 6.75 6.25
CA LEU A 38 -6.51 6.53 6.28
C LEU A 38 -6.93 6.48 7.76
N ASP A 39 -7.56 7.56 8.19
CA ASP A 39 -8.02 7.77 9.56
C ASP A 39 -9.54 7.66 9.58
N ASP A 40 -10.05 6.64 10.24
CA ASP A 40 -11.47 6.44 10.41
C ASP A 40 -11.83 6.75 11.87
N ASP A 41 -12.15 8.02 12.10
CA ASP A 41 -12.60 8.52 13.41
C ASP A 41 -11.60 8.21 14.54
N GLY A 42 -10.32 8.45 14.28
CA GLY A 42 -9.23 8.24 15.22
C GLY A 42 -8.56 6.88 15.12
N GLU A 43 -9.14 5.93 14.39
CA GLU A 43 -8.52 4.64 14.13
C GLU A 43 -7.76 4.66 12.81
N ILE A 44 -6.48 4.34 12.85
CA ILE A 44 -5.65 4.28 11.65
C ILE A 44 -5.86 2.93 10.97
N LYS A 45 -6.45 2.96 9.77
CA LYS A 45 -6.80 1.76 9.01
C LYS A 45 -5.85 1.45 7.89
N CYS A 46 -5.03 2.40 7.47
CA CYS A 46 -4.00 2.18 6.48
C CYS A 46 -3.03 3.34 6.49
N ILE A 47 -1.76 3.04 6.30
CA ILE A 47 -0.79 4.05 5.90
C ILE A 47 -0.28 3.65 4.53
N LEU A 48 -0.36 4.59 3.62
CA LEU A 48 0.02 4.39 2.24
C LEU A 48 1.25 5.24 1.95
N CYS A 49 2.31 4.59 1.48
CA CYS A 49 3.60 5.20 1.20
C CYS A 49 3.91 5.00 -0.28
N TRP A 50 4.25 6.07 -0.98
CA TRP A 50 4.56 5.96 -2.40
C TRP A 50 5.66 6.90 -2.81
N LYS A 51 6.35 6.56 -3.91
CA LYS A 51 7.31 7.45 -4.54
C LYS A 51 7.46 7.18 -6.02
N GLU A 52 7.88 8.22 -6.74
CA GLU A 52 8.29 8.12 -8.13
C GLU A 52 9.76 7.70 -8.16
N TYR A 53 10.07 6.49 -8.63
CA TYR A 53 11.43 5.99 -8.64
C TYR A 53 12.16 6.29 -9.96
N ILE A 54 11.43 6.38 -11.07
CA ILE A 54 11.87 6.98 -12.32
C ILE A 54 10.68 7.76 -12.89
N PRO A 55 10.87 8.72 -13.82
CA PRO A 55 9.78 9.58 -14.27
C PRO A 55 8.53 8.82 -14.70
N LYS A 56 7.40 9.11 -14.06
CA LYS A 56 6.08 8.51 -14.29
C LYS A 56 5.96 7.04 -13.89
N HIS A 57 6.94 6.48 -13.20
CA HIS A 57 6.86 5.11 -12.65
C HIS A 57 6.92 5.17 -11.13
N TYR A 58 5.92 4.59 -10.49
CA TYR A 58 5.69 4.70 -9.05
C TYR A 58 5.79 3.36 -8.35
N ALA A 59 6.24 3.40 -7.12
CA ALA A 59 6.13 2.28 -6.18
C ALA A 59 5.22 2.72 -5.04
N ILE A 60 4.34 1.84 -4.58
CA ILE A 60 3.42 2.11 -3.49
C ILE A 60 3.42 0.94 -2.51
N PHE A 61 3.24 1.24 -1.24
CA PHE A 61 3.12 0.25 -0.17
C PHE A 61 1.90 0.56 0.67
N PHE A 62 1.12 -0.46 0.95
CA PHE A 62 -0.06 -0.37 1.80
C PHE A 62 0.21 -1.08 3.11
N LEU A 63 0.17 -0.35 4.22
CA LEU A 63 0.30 -0.91 5.56
C LEU A 63 -1.09 -0.97 6.17
N MET A 64 -1.68 -2.16 6.19
CA MET A 64 -3.05 -2.38 6.63
C MET A 64 -3.08 -3.27 7.87
N PRO A 65 -3.57 -2.76 9.01
CA PRO A 65 -3.77 -3.57 10.20
C PRO A 65 -5.03 -4.44 10.10
N GLU A 66 -5.31 -5.20 11.14
CA GLU A 66 -6.58 -5.89 11.27
C GLU A 66 -7.75 -4.91 11.29
N GLY A 67 -8.91 -5.40 10.87
CA GLY A 67 -10.15 -4.62 10.92
C GLY A 67 -10.36 -3.67 9.76
N VAL A 68 -9.58 -3.80 8.68
CA VAL A 68 -9.84 -3.06 7.45
C VAL A 68 -11.10 -3.61 6.80
N GLU A 69 -12.07 -2.72 6.56
CA GLU A 69 -13.36 -3.06 5.98
C GLU A 69 -13.42 -2.62 4.51
N PHE A 70 -14.46 -3.09 3.80
CA PHE A 70 -14.65 -2.72 2.39
C PHE A 70 -14.78 -1.21 2.20
N LYS A 71 -15.41 -0.49 3.15
CA LYS A 71 -15.50 0.98 3.08
C LYS A 71 -14.13 1.65 3.03
N HIS A 72 -13.14 1.08 3.74
CA HIS A 72 -11.77 1.57 3.73
C HIS A 72 -11.08 1.31 2.38
N ALA A 73 -11.29 0.11 1.83
CA ALA A 73 -10.76 -0.23 0.50
C ALA A 73 -11.36 0.69 -0.57
N ARG A 74 -12.64 1.01 -0.47
CA ARG A 74 -13.28 1.95 -1.40
C ARG A 74 -12.68 3.35 -1.31
N ALA A 75 -12.38 3.82 -0.10
CA ALA A 75 -11.73 5.12 0.09
C ALA A 75 -10.32 5.13 -0.53
N LEU A 76 -9.56 4.04 -0.33
CA LEU A 76 -8.24 3.89 -0.96
C LEU A 76 -8.33 3.85 -2.48
N LYS A 77 -9.28 3.11 -3.03
CA LYS A 77 -9.50 3.04 -4.48
C LYS A 77 -9.80 4.41 -5.06
N ARG A 78 -10.67 5.17 -4.41
CA ARG A 78 -11.01 6.53 -4.85
C ARG A 78 -9.79 7.44 -4.82
N PHE A 79 -8.99 7.35 -3.76
CA PHE A 79 -7.75 8.12 -3.65
C PHE A 79 -6.78 7.77 -4.78
N LEU A 80 -6.60 6.48 -5.07
CA LEU A 80 -5.72 6.01 -6.15
C LEU A 80 -6.21 6.48 -7.52
N ASP A 81 -7.51 6.44 -7.76
CA ASP A 81 -8.09 6.89 -9.02
C ASP A 81 -7.88 8.39 -9.21
N ASP A 82 -8.09 9.20 -8.17
CA ASP A 82 -7.86 10.64 -8.22
C ASP A 82 -6.38 10.96 -8.45
N ALA A 83 -5.47 10.26 -7.79
CA ALA A 83 -4.04 10.43 -7.97
C ALA A 83 -3.62 10.07 -9.40
N THR A 84 -4.20 9.01 -9.96
CA THR A 84 -3.94 8.59 -11.35
C THR A 84 -4.32 9.68 -12.34
N LEU A 85 -5.46 10.33 -12.12
CA LEU A 85 -5.90 11.43 -12.98
C LEU A 85 -4.95 12.64 -12.91
N LYS A 86 -4.41 12.92 -11.73
CA LYS A 86 -3.52 14.07 -11.51
C LYS A 86 -2.10 13.82 -12.00
N LEU A 87 -1.54 12.66 -11.68
CA LEU A 87 -0.15 12.34 -11.92
C LEU A 87 0.11 11.77 -13.32
N LYS A 88 -0.90 11.19 -13.94
CA LYS A 88 -0.82 10.54 -15.25
C LYS A 88 0.37 9.56 -15.32
N PRO A 89 0.41 8.57 -14.43
CA PRO A 89 1.55 7.67 -14.34
C PRO A 89 1.60 6.70 -15.53
N LYS A 90 2.77 6.14 -15.78
CA LYS A 90 2.95 5.05 -16.77
C LYS A 90 2.85 3.68 -16.11
N SER A 91 3.30 3.56 -14.90
CA SER A 91 3.17 2.31 -14.14
C SER A 91 3.19 2.54 -12.64
N CYS A 92 2.67 1.57 -11.92
CA CYS A 92 2.76 1.51 -10.46
C CYS A 92 3.00 0.08 -10.04
N ILE A 93 3.96 -0.15 -9.16
CA ILE A 93 4.27 -1.47 -8.62
C ILE A 93 4.03 -1.50 -7.12
N THR A 94 3.68 -2.67 -6.61
CA THR A 94 3.60 -2.93 -5.18
C THR A 94 3.89 -4.40 -4.91
N TYR A 95 4.11 -4.71 -3.65
CA TYR A 95 4.34 -6.08 -3.17
C TYR A 95 3.42 -6.35 -2.00
N SER A 96 2.92 -7.57 -1.91
CA SER A 96 2.10 -7.99 -0.78
C SER A 96 2.35 -9.46 -0.45
N LEU A 97 2.08 -9.82 0.80
CA LEU A 97 2.06 -11.22 1.20
C LEU A 97 1.02 -11.97 0.38
N ASP A 98 1.32 -13.22 -0.01
CA ASP A 98 0.39 -14.04 -0.79
C ASP A 98 -0.67 -14.64 0.13
N CYS A 99 -1.79 -13.95 0.26
CA CYS A 99 -2.97 -14.43 0.97
C CYS A 99 -4.24 -13.95 0.27
N ASP A 100 -5.33 -14.68 0.45
CA ASP A 100 -6.59 -14.42 -0.28
C ASP A 100 -7.11 -13.01 -0.07
N MET A 101 -7.04 -12.48 1.14
CA MET A 101 -7.55 -11.16 1.45
C MET A 101 -6.76 -10.08 0.72
N LEU A 102 -5.43 -10.09 0.82
CA LEU A 102 -4.58 -9.11 0.15
C LEU A 102 -4.64 -9.24 -1.36
N ASN A 103 -4.75 -10.47 -1.87
CA ASN A 103 -4.91 -10.72 -3.29
C ASN A 103 -6.20 -10.08 -3.81
N ARG A 104 -7.29 -10.19 -3.07
CA ARG A 104 -8.56 -9.54 -3.43
C ARG A 104 -8.46 -8.02 -3.39
N TRP A 105 -7.83 -7.45 -2.35
CA TRP A 105 -7.66 -6.00 -2.25
C TRP A 105 -6.84 -5.44 -3.41
N HIS A 106 -5.73 -6.08 -3.76
CA HIS A 106 -4.88 -5.61 -4.85
C HIS A 106 -5.59 -5.67 -6.20
N LYS A 107 -6.35 -6.74 -6.47
CA LYS A 107 -7.18 -6.83 -7.68
C LYS A 107 -8.24 -5.73 -7.71
N PHE A 108 -8.87 -5.46 -6.58
CA PHE A 108 -9.86 -4.40 -6.46
C PHE A 108 -9.26 -3.03 -6.76
N PHE A 109 -8.03 -2.77 -6.33
CA PHE A 109 -7.32 -1.52 -6.61
C PHE A 109 -6.89 -1.41 -8.08
N GLY A 110 -7.00 -2.45 -8.86
CA GLY A 110 -6.65 -2.46 -10.28
C GLY A 110 -5.29 -3.07 -10.61
N PHE A 111 -4.61 -3.63 -9.62
CA PHE A 111 -3.32 -4.27 -9.85
C PHE A 111 -3.48 -5.66 -10.46
N GLU A 112 -2.53 -6.01 -11.34
CA GLU A 112 -2.41 -7.36 -11.89
C GLU A 112 -1.19 -8.04 -11.28
N ARG A 113 -1.36 -9.31 -10.88
CA ARG A 113 -0.26 -10.09 -10.35
C ARG A 113 0.74 -10.41 -11.45
N GLN A 114 2.01 -10.07 -11.21
CA GLN A 114 3.09 -10.32 -12.14
C GLN A 114 3.76 -11.66 -11.87
N ARG A 115 4.13 -11.89 -10.63
CA ARG A 115 4.81 -13.11 -10.22
C ARG A 115 4.74 -13.29 -8.72
N SER A 116 4.96 -14.54 -8.29
CA SER A 116 5.15 -14.86 -6.87
C SER A 116 6.65 -14.86 -6.57
N LEU A 117 6.99 -14.38 -5.38
CA LEU A 117 8.36 -14.31 -4.88
C LEU A 117 8.42 -15.04 -3.55
N VAL A 118 9.58 -15.64 -3.27
CA VAL A 118 9.86 -16.23 -1.96
C VAL A 118 10.89 -15.33 -1.28
N ALA A 119 10.57 -14.88 -0.08
CA ALA A 119 11.43 -14.00 0.71
C ALA A 119 11.64 -14.59 2.11
N ASP A 120 12.43 -13.91 2.93
CA ASP A 120 12.69 -14.30 4.32
C ASP A 120 13.23 -15.73 4.46
N GLY A 121 14.15 -16.12 3.57
CA GLY A 121 14.74 -17.46 3.59
C GLY A 121 13.74 -18.56 3.22
N GLY A 122 12.66 -18.24 2.54
CA GLY A 122 11.63 -19.19 2.13
C GLY A 122 10.47 -19.31 3.11
N LEU A 123 10.41 -18.46 4.13
CA LEU A 123 9.37 -18.51 5.16
C LEU A 123 8.04 -17.93 4.67
N ASN A 124 8.09 -16.92 3.80
CA ASN A 124 6.89 -16.25 3.32
C ASN A 124 6.91 -16.12 1.80
N ASN A 125 5.74 -16.23 1.20
CA ASN A 125 5.52 -15.98 -0.20
C ASN A 125 4.93 -14.59 -0.40
N TYR A 126 5.46 -13.86 -1.37
CA TYR A 126 4.99 -12.52 -1.73
C TYR A 126 4.60 -12.51 -3.20
N ASN A 127 3.66 -11.63 -3.52
CA ASN A 127 3.29 -11.33 -4.90
C ASN A 127 3.80 -9.96 -5.29
N LYS A 128 4.31 -9.85 -6.50
CA LYS A 128 4.53 -8.56 -7.15
C LYS A 128 3.30 -8.21 -7.98
N TRP A 129 2.81 -7.00 -7.81
CA TRP A 129 1.64 -6.47 -8.50
C TRP A 129 2.03 -5.25 -9.32
N MET A 130 1.36 -5.05 -10.44
CA MET A 130 1.63 -3.92 -11.31
C MET A 130 0.35 -3.41 -11.98
N ILE A 131 0.29 -2.08 -12.16
CA ILE A 131 -0.64 -1.43 -13.07
C ILE A 131 0.21 -0.75 -14.13
N LYS A 132 -0.16 -0.94 -15.40
CA LYS A 132 0.44 -0.22 -16.53
C LYS A 132 -0.64 0.61 -17.21
N TRP A 133 -0.31 1.85 -17.52
CA TRP A 133 -1.18 2.73 -18.30
C TRP A 133 -0.55 2.99 -19.67
N ALA A 134 -1.42 3.13 -20.66
CA ALA A 134 -0.99 3.39 -22.02
C ALA A 134 -0.39 4.81 -22.18
#